data_76ed512f3625c4ab8e6af78a5b48f694
#
_entry.id   76ed512f3625c4ab8e6af78a5b48f694
#
_cell.length_a   1.000
_cell.length_b   1.000
_cell.length_c   1.000
_cell.angle_alpha   90.00
_cell.angle_beta   90.00
_cell.angle_gamma   90.00
#
_symmetry.space_group_name_H-M   'P 1'
#
loop_
_entity.id
_entity.type
_entity.pdbx_description
1 polymer ?
#
loop_
_entity_poly.entity_id
_entity_poly.type
_entity_poly.pdbx_seq_one_letter_code
_entity_poly.pdbx_strand_id
1 'polypeptide(L)'
;MIWCVEDDASIRDIEVYALRSTGFEAEGFEDGTSFWEALRTQRPELVVLDVMLPGIDGLELLRRMRADAKLADIPIVMATAKGAEYDRIRGLDLGADYYLVKPFGVMELVSCVKAVLRRCGPKAAEQLRADGLVLDETEHTVTVDGERVALTYKEYELLRLFLSH
;
A
#
# COMPACT_ATOMS: atom_id res chain seq x y z
N MET A 1 1.60 0.50 10.99
CA MET A 1 1.38 1.95 11.18
C MET A 1 1.36 2.65 9.83
N ILE A 2 0.42 3.57 9.63
CA ILE A 2 0.31 4.39 8.42
C ILE A 2 0.86 5.76 8.72
N TRP A 3 1.69 6.30 7.83
CA TRP A 3 2.26 7.62 7.98
C TRP A 3 1.64 8.60 7.00
N CYS A 4 1.23 9.76 7.50
CA CYS A 4 0.66 10.85 6.70
C CYS A 4 1.65 12.01 6.70
N VAL A 5 2.14 12.39 5.53
CA VAL A 5 3.06 13.51 5.34
C VAL A 5 2.29 14.67 4.69
N GLU A 6 1.98 15.68 5.49
CA GLU A 6 1.14 16.82 5.11
C GLU A 6 1.58 18.04 5.93
N ASP A 7 1.88 19.15 5.27
CA ASP A 7 2.33 20.38 5.93
C ASP A 7 1.20 21.17 6.61
N ASP A 8 -0.03 21.06 6.10
CA ASP A 8 -1.20 21.66 6.75
C ASP A 8 -1.61 20.82 7.97
N ALA A 9 -1.47 21.43 9.16
CA ALA A 9 -1.76 20.75 10.42
C ALA A 9 -3.23 20.29 10.53
N SER A 10 -4.18 21.07 10.02
CA SER A 10 -5.59 20.74 10.06
C SER A 10 -5.92 19.55 9.19
N ILE A 11 -5.37 19.48 7.99
CA ILE A 11 -5.54 18.35 7.07
C ILE A 11 -4.86 17.11 7.64
N ARG A 12 -3.64 17.25 8.10
CA ARG A 12 -2.87 16.16 8.72
C ARG A 12 -3.60 15.53 9.91
N ASP A 13 -4.14 16.35 10.81
CA ASP A 13 -4.88 15.88 11.98
C ASP A 13 -6.16 15.14 11.58
N ILE A 14 -6.87 15.59 10.55
CA ILE A 14 -8.05 14.93 10.02
C ILE A 14 -7.68 13.56 9.42
N GLU A 15 -6.62 13.49 8.63
CA GLU A 15 -6.15 12.24 8.03
C GLU A 15 -5.78 11.20 9.09
N VAL A 16 -4.98 11.61 10.07
CA VAL A 16 -4.55 10.74 11.18
C VAL A 16 -5.74 10.28 12.01
N TYR A 17 -6.64 11.21 12.34
CA TYR A 17 -7.85 10.88 13.10
C TYR A 17 -8.74 9.87 12.37
N ALA A 18 -8.96 10.09 11.08
CA ALA A 18 -9.79 9.20 10.26
C ALA A 18 -9.23 7.77 10.22
N LEU A 19 -7.93 7.64 10.03
CA LEU A 19 -7.27 6.34 10.00
C LEU A 19 -7.32 5.64 11.36
N ARG A 20 -7.05 6.37 12.44
CA ARG A 20 -7.14 5.82 13.81
C ARG A 20 -8.56 5.38 14.15
N SER A 21 -9.56 6.15 13.75
CA SER A 21 -10.98 5.84 14.00
C SER A 21 -11.46 4.56 13.31
N THR A 22 -10.78 4.15 12.26
CA THR A 22 -11.11 2.95 11.48
C THR A 22 -10.23 1.74 11.79
N GLY A 23 -9.47 1.81 12.88
CA GLY A 23 -8.69 0.69 13.40
C GLY A 23 -7.23 0.64 12.97
N PHE A 24 -6.74 1.64 12.22
CA PHE A 24 -5.34 1.75 11.86
C PHE A 24 -4.55 2.51 12.93
N GLU A 25 -3.28 2.17 13.10
CA GLU A 25 -2.33 3.04 13.76
C GLU A 25 -1.80 4.05 12.73
N ALA A 26 -1.80 5.33 13.08
CA ALA A 26 -1.38 6.39 12.16
C ALA A 26 -0.56 7.47 12.89
N GLU A 27 0.39 8.03 12.18
CA GLU A 27 1.26 9.11 12.64
C GLU A 27 1.41 10.16 11.53
N GLY A 28 1.46 11.44 11.91
CA GLY A 28 1.60 12.55 10.98
C GLY A 28 3.00 13.18 11.01
N PHE A 29 3.47 13.62 9.85
CA PHE A 29 4.71 14.37 9.66
C PHE A 29 4.42 15.69 8.96
N GLU A 30 5.03 16.78 9.40
CA GLU A 30 4.78 18.11 8.85
C GLU A 30 5.61 18.45 7.61
N ASP A 31 6.71 17.74 7.39
CA ASP A 31 7.60 17.95 6.27
C ASP A 31 8.32 16.67 5.82
N GLY A 32 8.97 16.76 4.66
CA GLY A 32 9.71 15.64 4.11
C GLY A 32 10.98 15.28 4.87
N THR A 33 11.59 16.24 5.56
CA THR A 33 12.84 16.04 6.30
C THR A 33 12.59 15.17 7.54
N SER A 34 11.59 15.53 8.35
CA SER A 34 11.22 14.74 9.53
C SER A 34 10.75 13.33 9.17
N PHE A 35 9.98 13.22 8.10
CA PHE A 35 9.54 11.94 7.54
C PHE A 35 10.73 11.07 7.10
N TRP A 36 11.66 11.65 6.34
CA TRP A 36 12.84 10.92 5.85
C TRP A 36 13.75 10.44 6.98
N GLU A 37 13.92 11.27 8.01
CA GLU A 37 14.69 10.88 9.19
C GLU A 37 14.03 9.72 9.97
N ALA A 38 12.71 9.74 10.11
CA ALA A 38 11.98 8.67 10.76
C ALA A 38 12.10 7.33 10.03
N LEU A 39 12.23 7.33 8.71
CA LEU A 39 12.45 6.12 7.92
C LEU A 39 13.77 5.40 8.22
N ARG A 40 14.72 6.06 8.87
CA ARG A 40 15.99 5.44 9.27
C ARG A 40 15.82 4.43 10.39
N THR A 41 14.82 4.63 11.25
CA THR A 41 14.62 3.85 12.48
C THR A 41 13.32 3.07 12.49
N GLN A 42 12.33 3.46 11.68
CA GLN A 42 11.01 2.86 11.62
C GLN A 42 10.58 2.64 10.17
N ARG A 43 9.70 1.66 9.97
CA ARG A 43 9.14 1.34 8.67
C ARG A 43 7.61 1.36 8.73
N PRO A 44 6.94 2.26 8.00
CA PRO A 44 5.49 2.25 7.90
C PRO A 44 4.99 1.12 6.99
N GLU A 45 3.75 0.73 7.18
CA GLU A 45 3.06 -0.21 6.29
C GLU A 45 2.57 0.46 5.01
N LEU A 46 2.27 1.75 5.09
CA LEU A 46 1.82 2.58 3.98
C LEU A 46 2.11 4.04 4.30
N VAL A 47 2.36 4.84 3.27
CA VAL A 47 2.57 6.29 3.37
C VAL A 47 1.53 7.01 2.54
N VAL A 48 0.82 7.96 3.14
CA VAL A 48 0.03 8.99 2.44
C VAL A 48 0.90 10.22 2.34
N LEU A 49 1.26 10.61 1.14
CA LEU A 49 2.31 11.61 0.87
C LEU A 49 1.76 12.75 0.02
N ASP A 50 1.77 13.97 0.55
CA ASP A 50 1.43 15.15 -0.22
C ASP A 50 2.51 15.45 -1.26
N VAL A 51 2.09 15.80 -2.48
CA VAL A 51 3.01 16.25 -3.53
C VAL A 51 3.64 17.58 -3.16
N MET A 52 2.85 18.52 -2.65
CA MET A 52 3.27 19.87 -2.33
C MET A 52 3.73 20.00 -0.88
N LEU A 53 4.99 19.67 -0.63
CA LEU A 53 5.63 19.81 0.69
C LEU A 53 6.71 20.89 0.67
N PRO A 54 6.91 21.63 1.78
CA PRO A 54 8.03 22.56 1.88
C PRO A 54 9.37 21.80 1.95
N GLY A 55 10.41 22.37 1.36
CA GLY A 55 11.73 21.75 1.31
C GLY A 55 11.79 20.62 0.28
N ILE A 56 11.84 19.39 0.74
CA ILE A 56 11.80 18.21 -0.14
C ILE A 56 10.35 17.91 -0.52
N ASP A 57 10.00 18.02 -1.81
CA ASP A 57 8.65 17.74 -2.26
C ASP A 57 8.31 16.24 -2.26
N GLY A 58 7.00 15.93 -2.35
CA GLY A 58 6.52 14.56 -2.30
C GLY A 58 6.99 13.69 -3.46
N LEU A 59 7.17 14.25 -4.65
CA LEU A 59 7.66 13.50 -5.80
C LEU A 59 9.13 13.10 -5.64
N GLU A 60 9.94 13.98 -5.08
CA GLU A 60 11.34 13.68 -4.77
C GLU A 60 11.46 12.62 -3.67
N LEU A 61 10.62 12.67 -2.65
CA LEU A 61 10.55 11.63 -1.62
C LEU A 61 10.15 10.28 -2.20
N LEU A 62 9.16 10.25 -3.07
CA LEU A 62 8.75 9.05 -3.78
C LEU A 62 9.91 8.47 -4.59
N ARG A 63 10.60 9.30 -5.36
CA ARG A 63 11.76 8.89 -6.15
C ARG A 63 12.84 8.26 -5.26
N ARG A 64 13.18 8.90 -4.15
CA ARG A 64 14.18 8.40 -3.20
C ARG A 64 13.78 7.07 -2.57
N MET A 65 12.51 6.94 -2.19
CA MET A 65 12.01 5.69 -1.62
C MET A 65 12.06 4.54 -2.62
N ARG A 66 11.71 4.78 -3.88
CA ARG A 66 11.77 3.74 -4.92
C ARG A 66 13.19 3.37 -5.33
N ALA A 67 14.15 4.27 -5.16
CA ALA A 67 15.56 4.01 -5.41
C ALA A 67 16.26 3.26 -4.27
N ASP A 68 15.69 3.22 -3.07
CA ASP A 68 16.23 2.53 -1.91
C ASP A 68 15.65 1.12 -1.80
N ALA A 69 16.52 0.09 -1.83
CA ALA A 69 16.11 -1.30 -1.79
C ALA A 69 15.31 -1.68 -0.53
N LYS A 70 15.52 -0.97 0.58
CA LYS A 70 14.80 -1.21 1.84
C LYS A 70 13.41 -0.56 1.87
N LEU A 71 13.19 0.48 1.07
CA LEU A 71 11.97 1.29 1.07
C LEU A 71 11.14 1.10 -0.20
N ALA A 72 11.68 0.48 -1.22
CA ALA A 72 11.09 0.39 -2.56
C ALA A 72 9.74 -0.34 -2.61
N ASP A 73 9.45 -1.18 -1.64
CA ASP A 73 8.22 -1.97 -1.56
C ASP A 73 7.15 -1.38 -0.62
N ILE A 74 7.44 -0.26 0.04
CA ILE A 74 6.44 0.42 0.88
C ILE A 74 5.36 1.04 -0.02
N PRO A 75 4.08 0.69 0.18
CA PRO A 75 2.98 1.30 -0.56
C PRO A 75 2.89 2.80 -0.33
N ILE A 76 2.72 3.57 -1.40
CA ILE A 76 2.63 5.04 -1.34
C ILE A 76 1.36 5.52 -2.06
N VAL A 77 0.55 6.26 -1.34
CA VAL A 77 -0.60 7.01 -1.85
C VAL A 77 -0.20 8.48 -1.93
N MET A 78 -0.20 9.05 -3.12
CA MET A 78 0.10 10.47 -3.31
C MET A 78 -1.18 11.30 -3.19
N ALA A 79 -1.13 12.40 -2.44
CA ALA A 79 -2.19 13.38 -2.40
C ALA A 79 -1.80 14.61 -3.24
N THR A 80 -2.65 15.01 -4.17
CA THR A 80 -2.35 16.08 -5.13
C THR A 80 -3.50 17.06 -5.26
N ALA A 81 -3.21 18.30 -5.64
CA ALA A 81 -4.23 19.31 -5.90
C ALA A 81 -5.02 18.97 -7.18
N LYS A 82 -6.30 19.38 -7.21
CA LYS A 82 -7.16 19.26 -8.39
C LYS A 82 -6.52 19.99 -9.58
N GLY A 83 -6.43 19.32 -10.72
CA GLY A 83 -5.84 19.87 -11.95
C GLY A 83 -4.35 19.59 -12.14
N ALA A 84 -3.69 18.93 -11.20
CA ALA A 84 -2.27 18.57 -11.30
C ALA A 84 -2.04 17.26 -12.08
N GLU A 85 -2.57 17.16 -13.31
CA GLU A 85 -2.43 15.94 -14.14
C GLU A 85 -0.97 15.59 -14.42
N TYR A 86 -0.13 16.58 -14.64
CA TYR A 86 1.30 16.37 -14.88
C TYR A 86 1.97 15.68 -13.68
N ASP A 87 1.69 16.15 -12.47
CA ASP A 87 2.24 15.55 -11.25
C ASP A 87 1.71 14.14 -11.03
N ARG A 88 0.45 13.89 -11.38
CA ARG A 88 -0.17 12.57 -11.32
C ARG A 88 0.51 11.57 -12.26
N ILE A 89 0.71 11.95 -13.51
CA ILE A 89 1.39 11.11 -14.51
C ILE A 89 2.82 10.83 -14.06
N ARG A 90 3.54 11.87 -13.67
CA ARG A 90 4.92 11.76 -13.20
C ARG A 90 5.06 10.87 -11.97
N GLY A 91 4.13 10.98 -11.01
CA GLY A 91 4.17 10.15 -9.81
C GLY A 91 3.86 8.68 -10.10
N LEU A 92 2.92 8.37 -11.00
CA LEU A 92 2.67 7.00 -11.42
C LEU A 92 3.88 6.41 -12.13
N ASP A 93 4.56 7.18 -12.98
CA ASP A 93 5.81 6.77 -13.62
C ASP A 93 6.93 6.54 -12.60
N LEU A 94 6.95 7.28 -11.50
CA LEU A 94 7.89 7.10 -10.40
C LEU A 94 7.54 5.94 -9.45
N GLY A 95 6.36 5.33 -9.61
CA GLY A 95 5.96 4.15 -8.87
C GLY A 95 5.05 4.39 -7.67
N ALA A 96 4.23 5.45 -7.68
CA ALA A 96 3.14 5.59 -6.72
C ALA A 96 2.07 4.52 -6.92
N ASP A 97 1.51 4.01 -5.85
CA ASP A 97 0.49 2.96 -5.90
C ASP A 97 -0.91 3.52 -6.16
N TYR A 98 -1.17 4.74 -5.74
CA TYR A 98 -2.43 5.42 -5.95
C TYR A 98 -2.29 6.93 -5.83
N TYR A 99 -3.25 7.66 -6.41
CA TYR A 99 -3.38 9.11 -6.31
C TYR A 99 -4.74 9.51 -5.76
N LEU A 100 -4.73 10.35 -4.72
CA LEU A 100 -5.92 11.04 -4.22
C LEU A 100 -5.88 12.50 -4.64
N VAL A 101 -6.98 13.01 -5.19
CA VAL A 101 -7.13 14.41 -5.58
C VAL A 101 -7.76 15.19 -4.43
N LYS A 102 -7.09 16.26 -4.00
CA LYS A 102 -7.61 17.17 -2.98
C LYS A 102 -8.67 18.13 -3.57
N PRO A 103 -9.72 18.46 -2.85
CA PRO A 103 -10.09 17.94 -1.54
C PRO A 103 -10.72 16.55 -1.66
N PHE A 104 -10.33 15.62 -0.81
CA PHE A 104 -10.93 14.29 -0.75
C PHE A 104 -11.69 14.09 0.57
N GLY A 105 -12.70 13.24 0.55
CA GLY A 105 -13.45 12.87 1.74
C GLY A 105 -12.66 11.92 2.64
N VAL A 106 -12.93 11.96 3.93
CA VAL A 106 -12.32 11.09 4.94
C VAL A 106 -12.52 9.61 4.58
N MET A 107 -13.73 9.25 4.15
CA MET A 107 -14.07 7.88 3.75
C MET A 107 -13.36 7.44 2.47
N GLU A 108 -13.11 8.38 1.55
CA GLU A 108 -12.33 8.13 0.34
C GLU A 108 -10.88 7.79 0.68
N LEU A 109 -10.26 8.53 1.60
CA LEU A 109 -8.93 8.24 2.10
C LEU A 109 -8.86 6.85 2.73
N VAL A 110 -9.77 6.52 3.63
CA VAL A 110 -9.81 5.22 4.31
C VAL A 110 -10.01 4.09 3.33
N SER A 111 -10.93 4.23 2.39
CA SER A 111 -11.19 3.22 1.36
C SER A 111 -9.99 3.00 0.46
N CYS A 112 -9.30 4.08 0.08
CA CYS A 112 -8.06 4.04 -0.70
C CYS A 112 -6.95 3.28 0.04
N VAL A 113 -6.72 3.61 1.30
CA VAL A 113 -5.72 2.95 2.15
C VAL A 113 -6.00 1.46 2.26
N LYS A 114 -7.25 1.08 2.55
CA LYS A 114 -7.65 -0.33 2.61
C LYS A 114 -7.42 -1.07 1.29
N ALA A 115 -7.78 -0.45 0.17
CA ALA A 115 -7.61 -1.04 -1.15
C ALA A 115 -6.13 -1.24 -1.52
N VAL A 116 -5.30 -0.25 -1.23
CA VAL A 116 -3.85 -0.33 -1.49
C VAL A 116 -3.19 -1.38 -0.61
N LEU A 117 -3.50 -1.43 0.68
CA LEU A 117 -2.97 -2.45 1.59
C LEU A 117 -3.37 -3.87 1.17
N ARG A 118 -4.59 -4.07 0.72
CA ARG A 118 -5.06 -5.37 0.22
C ARG A 118 -4.30 -5.81 -1.02
N ARG A 119 -3.98 -4.87 -1.93
CA ARG A 119 -3.28 -5.15 -3.19
C ARG A 119 -1.77 -5.31 -3.01
N CYS A 120 -1.16 -4.47 -2.17
CA CYS A 120 0.29 -4.36 -2.00
C CYS A 120 0.80 -4.97 -0.70
N GLY A 121 -0.09 -5.30 0.23
CA GLY A 121 0.26 -6.01 1.46
C GLY A 121 0.87 -7.38 1.15
N PRO A 122 1.51 -8.03 2.12
CA PRO A 122 1.85 -9.43 1.95
C PRO A 122 0.57 -10.09 1.48
N LYS A 123 0.57 -10.61 0.27
CA LYS A 123 -0.45 -11.55 -0.14
C LYS A 123 -0.41 -12.61 0.94
N ALA A 124 -1.33 -12.56 1.89
CA ALA A 124 -1.69 -13.76 2.59
C ALA A 124 -1.89 -14.73 1.45
N ALA A 125 -0.98 -15.68 1.32
CA ALA A 125 -1.08 -16.67 0.28
C ALA A 125 -2.52 -17.14 0.36
N GLU A 126 -3.32 -16.84 -0.65
CA GLU A 126 -4.69 -17.32 -0.68
C GLU A 126 -4.57 -18.82 -0.74
N GLN A 127 -4.39 -19.40 0.44
CA GLN A 127 -4.32 -20.82 0.61
C GLN A 127 -5.74 -21.31 0.75
N LEU A 128 -6.23 -21.90 -0.30
CA LEU A 128 -7.47 -22.64 -0.27
C LEU A 128 -7.19 -23.98 0.42
N ARG A 129 -7.89 -24.26 1.51
CA ARG A 129 -7.69 -25.48 2.32
C ARG A 129 -8.97 -26.29 2.41
N ALA A 130 -8.86 -27.58 2.23
CA ALA A 130 -9.93 -28.52 2.45
C ALA A 130 -9.33 -29.90 2.82
N ASP A 131 -9.72 -30.47 3.96
CA ASP A 131 -9.40 -31.84 4.38
C ASP A 131 -7.93 -32.28 4.15
N GLY A 132 -6.98 -31.46 4.63
CA GLY A 132 -5.54 -31.75 4.49
C GLY A 132 -4.93 -31.32 3.15
N LEU A 133 -5.75 -30.83 2.22
CA LEU A 133 -5.31 -30.29 0.95
C LEU A 133 -5.09 -28.78 1.07
N VAL A 134 -3.93 -28.31 0.65
CA VAL A 134 -3.57 -26.88 0.63
C VAL A 134 -3.16 -26.51 -0.79
N LEU A 135 -3.88 -25.55 -1.37
CA LEU A 135 -3.57 -24.97 -2.67
C LEU A 135 -3.02 -23.55 -2.45
N ASP A 136 -1.79 -23.33 -2.88
CA ASP A 136 -1.13 -22.01 -2.84
C ASP A 136 -1.26 -21.33 -4.20
N GLU A 137 -2.08 -20.29 -4.27
CA GLU A 137 -2.30 -19.56 -5.52
C GLU A 137 -1.11 -18.70 -5.95
N THR A 138 -0.25 -18.35 -5.01
CA THR A 138 0.94 -17.51 -5.32
C THR A 138 2.03 -18.34 -5.99
N GLU A 139 2.30 -19.52 -5.46
CA GLU A 139 3.32 -20.42 -5.99
C GLU A 139 2.77 -21.45 -7.00
N HIS A 140 1.46 -21.46 -7.24
CA HIS A 140 0.76 -22.47 -8.05
C HIS A 140 1.11 -23.89 -7.63
N THR A 141 1.12 -24.14 -6.31
CA THR A 141 1.45 -25.44 -5.74
C THR A 141 0.27 -26.04 -4.98
N VAL A 142 0.22 -27.37 -4.95
CA VAL A 142 -0.75 -28.13 -4.20
C VAL A 142 -0.02 -29.10 -3.29
N THR A 143 -0.40 -29.14 -2.01
CA THR A 143 0.08 -30.14 -1.06
C THR A 143 -1.09 -30.92 -0.47
N VAL A 144 -0.90 -32.20 -0.24
CA VAL A 144 -1.84 -33.06 0.45
C VAL A 144 -1.12 -33.67 1.66
N ASP A 145 -1.65 -33.41 2.85
CA ASP A 145 -1.04 -33.83 4.13
C ASP A 145 0.45 -33.45 4.27
N GLY A 146 0.82 -32.28 3.70
CA GLY A 146 2.18 -31.75 3.73
C GLY A 146 3.08 -32.22 2.60
N GLU A 147 2.65 -33.14 1.75
CA GLU A 147 3.40 -33.60 0.59
C GLU A 147 2.97 -32.88 -0.70
N ARG A 148 3.96 -32.41 -1.45
CA ARG A 148 3.71 -31.70 -2.71
C ARG A 148 3.22 -32.65 -3.80
N VAL A 149 2.12 -32.28 -4.44
CA VAL A 149 1.51 -33.04 -5.54
C VAL A 149 1.75 -32.32 -6.86
N ALA A 150 2.29 -33.02 -7.86
CA ALA A 150 2.45 -32.46 -9.19
C ALA A 150 1.12 -32.55 -9.96
N LEU A 151 0.60 -31.39 -10.38
CA LEU A 151 -0.61 -31.27 -11.21
C LEU A 151 -0.29 -30.60 -12.54
N THR A 152 -1.02 -30.95 -13.58
CA THR A 152 -1.04 -30.16 -14.81
C THR A 152 -1.74 -28.83 -14.57
N TYR A 153 -1.52 -27.86 -15.44
CA TYR A 153 -2.19 -26.56 -15.32
C TYR A 153 -3.73 -26.67 -15.27
N LYS A 154 -4.29 -27.53 -16.11
CA LYS A 154 -5.74 -27.76 -16.14
C LYS A 154 -6.28 -28.40 -14.86
N GLU A 155 -5.54 -29.34 -14.30
CA GLU A 155 -5.89 -30.00 -13.03
C GLU A 155 -5.83 -29.00 -11.89
N TYR A 156 -4.81 -28.15 -11.85
CA TYR A 156 -4.66 -27.06 -10.88
C TYR A 156 -5.82 -26.07 -10.95
N GLU A 157 -6.17 -25.58 -12.13
CA GLU A 157 -7.28 -24.64 -12.33
C GLU A 157 -8.62 -25.23 -11.95
N LEU A 158 -8.85 -26.50 -12.25
CA LEU A 158 -10.07 -27.21 -11.87
C LEU A 158 -10.18 -27.31 -10.33
N LEU A 159 -9.10 -27.67 -9.67
CA LEU A 159 -9.06 -27.79 -8.21
C LEU A 159 -9.25 -26.42 -7.54
N ARG A 160 -8.62 -25.38 -8.05
CA ARG A 160 -8.80 -24.00 -7.60
C ARG A 160 -10.26 -23.57 -7.68
N LEU A 161 -10.90 -23.81 -8.80
CA LEU A 161 -12.32 -23.51 -9.01
C LEU A 161 -13.21 -24.25 -8.01
N PHE A 162 -12.89 -25.50 -7.74
CA PHE A 162 -13.64 -26.35 -6.81
C PHE A 162 -13.54 -25.88 -5.36
N LEU A 163 -12.35 -25.42 -4.93
CA LEU A 163 -12.09 -24.95 -3.58
C LEU A 163 -12.56 -23.53 -3.32
N SER A 164 -12.75 -22.72 -4.36
CA SER A 164 -13.20 -21.31 -4.24
C SER A 164 -14.73 -21.17 -4.15
N HIS A 165 -15.48 -22.24 -4.21
CA HIS A 165 -16.94 -22.23 -4.13
C HIS A 165 -17.49 -23.00 -2.92
#